data_b2c294610638637a222725812d4a4fa6
#
_entry.id   b2c294610638637a222725812d4a4fa6
#
_cell.length_a   1.000
_cell.length_b   1.000
_cell.length_c   1.000
_cell.angle_alpha   90.00
_cell.angle_beta   90.00
_cell.angle_gamma   90.00
#
_symmetry.space_group_name_H-M   'P 1'
#
loop_
_entity.id
_entity.type
_entity.pdbx_description
1 polymer ?
#
loop_
_entity_poly.entity_id
_entity_poly.type
_entity_poly.pdbx_seq_one_letter_code
_entity_poly.pdbx_strand_id
1 'polypeptide(L)' 'ILNEYQIKKIKINHYDLYRLNSANELKDLNLFDDKLNSITLIEWPQIIIEKPKQLIELNFEYAKNYKKRFVQIKGLNL' A
#
# COMPACT_ATOMS: atom_id res chain seq x y z
N ILE A 1 10.14 4.52 3.10
CA ILE A 1 10.89 3.57 3.91
C ILE A 1 10.24 2.19 3.80
N LEU A 2 11.07 1.19 3.67
CA LEU A 2 10.63 -0.19 3.46
C LEU A 2 10.90 -1.03 4.70
N ASN A 3 9.88 -1.77 5.13
CA ASN A 3 10.02 -2.84 6.10
C ASN A 3 9.66 -4.16 5.43
N GLU A 4 10.49 -5.17 5.64
CA GLU A 4 10.28 -6.48 5.06
C GLU A 4 10.01 -7.52 6.15
N TYR A 5 9.04 -8.39 5.89
CA TYR A 5 8.68 -9.46 6.81
C TYR A 5 8.60 -10.76 6.03
N GLN A 6 8.95 -11.85 6.70
CA GLN A 6 8.84 -13.17 6.11
C GLN A 6 7.97 -14.05 7.00
N ILE A 7 6.89 -14.56 6.45
CA ILE A 7 5.99 -15.47 7.15
C ILE A 7 5.87 -16.73 6.30
N LYS A 8 6.51 -17.81 6.75
CA LYS A 8 6.61 -19.07 6.01
C LYS A 8 7.17 -18.79 4.61
N LYS A 9 6.38 -19.05 3.56
CA LYS A 9 6.81 -18.84 2.18
C LYS A 9 6.38 -17.50 1.61
N ILE A 10 5.74 -16.66 2.42
CA ILE A 10 5.19 -15.38 1.97
C ILE A 10 6.09 -14.25 2.46
N LYS A 11 6.51 -13.40 1.54
CA LYS A 11 7.23 -12.17 1.84
C LYS A 11 6.26 -11.01 1.87
N ILE A 12 6.35 -10.17 2.91
CA ILE A 12 5.53 -8.97 3.02
C ILE A 12 6.46 -7.76 2.93
N ASN A 13 6.20 -6.90 1.96
CA ASN A 13 6.92 -5.64 1.80
C ASN A 13 5.99 -4.51 2.20
N HIS A 14 6.38 -3.76 3.21
CA HIS A 14 5.58 -2.64 3.71
C HIS A 14 6.30 -1.34 3.45
N TYR A 15 5.71 -0.51 2.61
CA TYR A 15 6.24 0.81 2.24
C TYR A 15 5.41 1.91 2.86
N ASP A 16 6.10 2.91 3.38
CA ASP A 16 5.48 4.15 3.82
C ASP A 16 6.00 5.26 2.91
N LEU A 17 5.14 5.83 2.08
CA LEU A 17 5.49 6.83 1.08
C LEU A 17 5.21 8.26 1.53
N TYR A 18 4.92 8.46 2.79
CA TYR A 18 4.49 9.76 3.31
C TYR A 18 5.46 10.90 3.00
N ARG A 19 6.75 10.62 3.02
CA ARG A 19 7.78 11.63 2.82
C ARG A 19 8.33 11.73 1.40
N LEU A 20 7.81 10.95 0.48
CA LEU A 20 8.25 11.03 -0.90
C LEU A 20 7.64 12.24 -1.59
N ASN A 21 8.46 12.97 -2.33
CA ASN A 21 8.08 14.22 -2.96
C ASN A 21 7.97 14.14 -4.48
N SER A 22 8.50 13.08 -5.10
CA SER A 22 8.53 13.00 -6.55
C SER A 22 8.36 11.58 -7.05
N ALA A 23 7.89 11.48 -8.30
CA ALA A 23 7.77 10.20 -8.98
C ALA A 23 9.14 9.56 -9.26
N ASN A 24 10.20 10.37 -9.35
CA ASN A 24 11.55 9.83 -9.55
C ASN A 24 12.04 9.05 -8.35
N GLU A 25 11.76 9.54 -7.14
CA GLU A 25 12.06 8.79 -5.92
C GLU A 25 11.29 7.48 -5.87
N LEU A 26 10.04 7.51 -6.34
CA LEU A 26 9.18 6.34 -6.35
C LEU A 26 9.73 5.22 -7.25
N LYS A 27 10.31 5.57 -8.39
CA LYS A 27 10.86 4.59 -9.33
C LYS A 27 11.96 3.74 -8.71
N ASP A 28 12.75 4.33 -7.84
CA ASP A 28 13.87 3.64 -7.20
C ASP A 28 13.42 2.58 -6.19
N LEU A 29 12.17 2.60 -5.80
CA LEU A 29 11.65 1.64 -4.83
C LEU A 29 11.21 0.32 -5.45
N ASN A 30 10.96 0.28 -6.75
CA ASN A 30 10.53 -0.93 -7.45
C ASN A 30 9.31 -1.58 -6.80
N LEU A 31 8.29 -0.78 -6.50
CA LEU A 31 7.13 -1.21 -5.71
C LEU A 31 6.42 -2.44 -6.27
N PHE A 32 6.31 -2.52 -7.58
CA PHE A 32 5.52 -3.54 -8.24
C PHE A 32 6.34 -4.54 -9.04
N ASP A 33 7.64 -4.59 -8.81
CA ASP A 33 8.56 -5.48 -9.52
C ASP A 33 8.50 -6.92 -9.03
N ASP A 34 7.37 -7.37 -8.62
CA ASP A 34 7.36 -8.59 -7.96
C ASP A 34 6.13 -9.37 -8.06
N LYS A 35 6.07 -10.47 -7.90
CA LYS A 35 6.85 -11.55 -7.43
C LYS A 35 5.91 -12.54 -6.82
N LEU A 36 6.15 -13.76 -7.15
CA LEU A 36 5.42 -14.87 -6.56
C LEU A 36 5.58 -14.84 -5.04
N ASN A 37 4.50 -15.15 -4.35
CA ASN A 37 4.49 -15.31 -2.89
C ASN A 37 4.86 -14.04 -2.12
N SER A 38 4.52 -12.87 -2.65
CA SER A 38 4.72 -11.64 -1.91
C SER A 38 3.47 -10.79 -1.86
N ILE A 39 3.36 -10.00 -0.79
CA ILE A 39 2.29 -9.04 -0.58
C ILE A 39 2.96 -7.69 -0.38
N THR A 40 2.47 -6.69 -1.10
CA THR A 40 2.97 -5.32 -0.95
C THR A 40 1.91 -4.48 -0.27
N LEU A 41 2.26 -3.92 0.88
CA LEU A 41 1.43 -2.99 1.63
C LEU A 41 1.99 -1.59 1.46
N ILE A 42 1.16 -0.64 1.08
CA ILE A 42 1.60 0.73 0.83
C ILE A 42 0.74 1.71 1.60
N GLU A 43 1.39 2.52 2.44
CA GLU A 43 0.75 3.64 3.13
C GLU A 43 1.05 4.93 2.38
N TRP A 44 0.09 5.84 2.35
CA TRP A 44 0.19 7.13 1.67
C TRP A 44 0.49 6.97 0.18
N PRO A 45 -0.41 6.29 -0.56
CA PRO A 45 -0.15 5.93 -1.96
C PRO A 45 -0.43 7.04 -2.97
N GLN A 46 -0.74 8.24 -2.54
CA GLN A 46 -1.22 9.33 -3.40
C GLN A 46 -0.25 9.69 -4.52
N ILE A 47 1.04 9.46 -4.30
CA ILE A 47 2.04 9.77 -5.31
C ILE A 47 2.11 8.73 -6.44
N ILE A 48 1.45 7.59 -6.26
CA ILE A 48 1.45 6.53 -7.27
C ILE A 48 0.48 6.87 -8.38
N ILE A 49 0.98 6.96 -9.61
CA ILE A 49 0.16 7.25 -10.77
C ILE A 49 -0.30 5.97 -11.46
N GLU A 50 0.63 5.06 -11.71
CA GLU A 50 0.32 3.79 -12.35
C GLU A 50 0.03 2.73 -11.32
N LYS A 51 -1.21 2.24 -11.32
CA LYS A 51 -1.66 1.25 -10.36
C LYS A 51 -1.65 -0.15 -10.97
N PRO A 52 -1.33 -1.19 -10.19
CA PRO A 52 -1.43 -2.56 -10.69
C PRO A 52 -2.89 -2.94 -10.91
N LYS A 53 -3.11 -3.98 -11.73
CA LYS A 53 -4.47 -4.45 -12.03
C LYS A 53 -5.15 -5.07 -10.82
N GLN A 54 -4.39 -5.81 -10.03
CA GLN A 54 -4.91 -6.43 -8.81
C GLN A 54 -4.53 -5.55 -7.63
N LEU A 55 -5.52 -4.89 -7.09
CA LEU A 55 -5.32 -3.87 -6.08
C LEU A 55 -6.49 -3.87 -5.11
N ILE A 56 -6.18 -3.82 -3.83
CA ILE A 56 -7.18 -3.58 -2.79
C ILE A 56 -6.85 -2.23 -2.17
N GLU A 57 -7.82 -1.32 -2.22
CA GLU A 57 -7.67 0.00 -1.61
C GLU A 57 -8.46 0.05 -0.31
N LEU A 58 -7.80 0.56 0.73
CA LEU A 58 -8.42 0.79 2.03
C LEU A 58 -8.38 2.29 2.31
N ASN A 59 -9.55 2.90 2.43
CA ASN A 59 -9.69 4.31 2.77
C ASN A 59 -10.22 4.44 4.18
N PHE A 60 -9.41 5.02 5.06
CA PHE A 60 -9.79 5.20 6.46
C PHE A 60 -10.29 6.62 6.69
N GLU A 61 -11.38 6.75 7.42
CA GLU A 61 -11.96 8.03 7.77
C GLU A 61 -12.34 8.06 9.24
N TYR A 62 -12.23 9.23 9.85
CA TYR A 62 -12.73 9.44 11.20
C TYR A 62 -14.22 9.74 11.16
N ALA A 63 -14.95 9.22 12.15
CA ALA A 63 -16.31 9.68 12.39
C ALA A 63 -16.32 11.13 12.89
N LYS A 64 -17.49 11.79 12.85
CA LYS A 64 -17.62 13.21 13.22
C LYS A 64 -17.09 13.53 14.62
N ASN A 65 -17.15 12.58 15.53
CA ASN A 65 -16.72 12.79 16.91
C ASN A 65 -15.32 12.24 17.19
N TYR A 66 -14.61 11.77 16.18
CA TYR A 66 -13.27 11.16 16.27
C TYR A 66 -13.16 9.95 17.20
N LYS A 67 -14.29 9.43 17.66
CA LYS A 67 -14.29 8.25 18.54
C LYS A 67 -14.31 6.94 17.77
N LYS A 68 -14.65 6.98 16.50
CA LYS A 68 -14.72 5.81 15.63
C LYS A 68 -14.02 6.09 14.33
N ARG A 69 -13.57 5.04 13.69
CA ARG A 69 -13.03 5.10 12.33
C ARG A 69 -13.86 4.21 11.43
N PHE A 70 -13.96 4.62 10.19
CA PHE A 70 -14.57 3.82 9.15
C PHE A 70 -13.52 3.45 8.14
N VAL A 71 -13.66 2.27 7.54
CA VAL A 71 -12.82 1.86 6.43
C VAL A 71 -13.71 1.53 5.24
N GLN A 72 -13.38 2.08 4.09
CA GLN A 72 -14.01 1.72 2.84
C GLN A 72 -13.04 0.83 2.07
N ILE A 73 -13.50 -0.34 1.66
CA ILE A 73 -12.67 -1.32 0.97
C ILE A 73 -13.14 -1.44 -0.46
N LYS A 74 -12.21 -1.26 -1.40
CA LYS A 74 -12.47 -1.40 -2.84
C LYS A 74 -11.52 -2.43 -3.42
N GLY A 75 -11.98 -3.15 -4.42
CA GLY A 75 -11.16 -4.11 -5.15
C GLY A 75 -11.32 -5.55 -4.72
N LEU A 76 -12.19 -5.82 -3.75
CA LEU A 76 -12.51 -7.18 -3.36
C LEU A 76 -13.71 -7.67 -4.16
N ASN A 77 -13.57 -8.86 -4.74
CA ASN A 77 -14.68 -9.58 -5.34
C ASN A 77 -15.16 -10.64 -4.35
N LEU A 78 -16.21 -10.32 -3.65
CA LEU A 78 -16.80 -11.23 -2.66
C LEU A 78 -17.98 -11.99 -3.27
#